data_4ad75556f62187d8ebaf5a95497484e3
#
_entry.id   4ad75556f62187d8ebaf5a95497484e3
#
_cell.length_a   1.000
_cell.length_b   1.000
_cell.length_c   1.000
_cell.angle_alpha   90.00
_cell.angle_beta   90.00
_cell.angle_gamma   90.00
#
_symmetry.space_group_name_H-M   'P 1'
#
loop_
_entity.id
_entity.type
_entity.pdbx_description
1 polymer ?
#
loop_
_entity_poly.entity_id
_entity_poly.type
_entity_poly.pdbx_seq_one_letter_code
_entity_poly.pdbx_strand_id
1 'polypeptide(L)'
;MRIKNVKKFIRSILIILGIILCLTLFINKASLSHGETEYKTIYVSQGDTLWTIAKLNQTNNAYYKDKDVRYIINDLIKINNLNNSNINTDQELLIPVI
;
A
#
# COMPACT_ATOMS: atom_id res chain seq x y z
N MET A 1 8.05 -45.88 15.21
CA MET A 1 7.21 -46.12 14.05
C MET A 1 8.08 -46.56 12.87
N ARG A 2 7.73 -47.66 12.30
CA ARG A 2 8.48 -48.22 11.20
C ARG A 2 7.99 -47.64 9.88
N ILE A 3 8.79 -46.85 9.22
CA ILE A 3 8.40 -46.22 7.97
C ILE A 3 8.70 -47.22 6.85
N LYS A 4 7.68 -47.91 6.37
CA LYS A 4 7.82 -48.86 5.26
C LYS A 4 7.97 -48.18 3.92
N ASN A 5 7.48 -46.96 3.79
CA ASN A 5 7.46 -46.21 2.53
C ASN A 5 8.19 -44.89 2.66
N VAL A 6 9.49 -44.94 2.87
CA VAL A 6 10.35 -43.75 2.95
C VAL A 6 10.25 -42.94 1.68
N LYS A 7 10.16 -43.61 0.52
CA LYS A 7 10.02 -42.91 -0.76
C LYS A 7 8.74 -42.08 -0.85
N LYS A 8 7.63 -42.64 -0.38
CA LYS A 8 6.34 -41.91 -0.32
C LYS A 8 6.39 -40.75 0.65
N PHE A 9 7.03 -40.95 1.79
CA PHE A 9 7.21 -39.91 2.81
C PHE A 9 8.03 -38.76 2.27
N ILE A 10 9.16 -39.04 1.67
CA ILE A 10 10.01 -38.01 1.05
C ILE A 10 9.28 -37.29 -0.08
N ARG A 11 8.56 -38.05 -0.90
CA ARG A 11 7.77 -37.46 -1.98
C ARG A 11 6.72 -36.51 -1.45
N SER A 12 6.03 -36.88 -0.36
CA SER A 12 5.03 -36.05 0.27
C SER A 12 5.65 -34.75 0.81
N ILE A 13 6.79 -34.84 1.46
CA ILE A 13 7.50 -33.66 1.97
C ILE A 13 7.91 -32.74 0.84
N LEU A 14 8.44 -33.30 -0.25
CA LEU A 14 8.86 -32.51 -1.41
C LEU A 14 7.69 -31.77 -2.04
N ILE A 15 6.52 -32.38 -2.11
CA ILE A 15 5.31 -31.75 -2.64
C ILE A 15 4.90 -30.58 -1.75
N ILE A 16 4.88 -30.79 -0.44
CA ILE A 16 4.51 -29.74 0.53
C ILE A 16 5.49 -28.57 0.45
N LEU A 17 6.79 -28.84 0.41
CA LEU A 17 7.81 -27.80 0.28
C LEU A 17 7.68 -27.04 -1.03
N GLY A 18 7.36 -27.75 -2.12
CA GLY A 18 7.11 -27.13 -3.41
C GLY A 18 5.93 -26.18 -3.39
N ILE A 19 4.84 -26.59 -2.73
CA ILE A 19 3.64 -25.76 -2.59
C ILE A 19 3.94 -24.51 -1.77
N ILE A 20 4.64 -24.66 -0.66
CA ILE A 20 5.03 -23.50 0.18
C ILE A 20 5.90 -22.53 -0.61
N LEU A 21 6.89 -23.06 -1.34
CA LEU A 21 7.76 -22.24 -2.17
C LEU A 21 6.98 -21.50 -3.26
N CYS A 22 6.06 -22.20 -3.93
CA CYS A 22 5.22 -21.57 -4.96
C CYS A 22 4.35 -20.46 -4.36
N LEU A 23 3.77 -20.69 -3.19
CA LEU A 23 2.95 -19.67 -2.52
C LEU A 23 3.74 -18.44 -2.14
N THR A 24 4.96 -18.60 -1.62
CA THR A 24 5.81 -17.47 -1.27
C THR A 24 6.22 -16.67 -2.50
N LEU A 25 6.59 -17.35 -3.58
CA LEU A 25 6.92 -16.68 -4.84
C LEU A 25 5.72 -15.97 -5.45
N PHE A 26 4.55 -16.58 -5.37
CA PHE A 26 3.31 -15.99 -5.86
C PHE A 26 2.95 -14.72 -5.09
N ILE A 27 3.07 -14.76 -3.76
CA ILE A 27 2.81 -13.58 -2.91
C ILE A 27 3.80 -12.46 -3.25
N ASN A 28 5.07 -12.79 -3.43
CA ASN A 28 6.08 -11.80 -3.80
C ASN A 28 5.78 -11.16 -5.16
N LYS A 29 5.37 -11.96 -6.14
CA LYS A 29 4.96 -11.45 -7.45
C LYS A 29 3.74 -10.55 -7.35
N ALA A 30 2.74 -10.95 -6.58
CA ALA A 30 1.54 -10.15 -6.37
C ALA A 30 1.89 -8.82 -5.71
N SER A 31 2.80 -8.83 -4.74
CA SER A 31 3.27 -7.61 -4.09
C SER A 31 4.00 -6.69 -5.06
N LEU A 32 4.81 -7.25 -5.97
CA LEU A 32 5.54 -6.47 -6.97
C LEU A 32 4.63 -5.97 -8.10
N SER A 33 3.58 -6.73 -8.42
CA SER A 33 2.68 -6.37 -9.52
C SER A 33 1.62 -5.34 -9.13
N HIS A 34 1.44 -5.09 -7.84
CA HIS A 34 0.58 -4.02 -7.37
C HIS A 34 1.29 -2.67 -7.52
N GLY A 35 1.47 -2.28 -8.74
CA GLY A 35 1.96 -1.00 -9.16
C GLY A 35 2.59 -0.17 -8.06
N GLU A 36 3.86 0.01 -8.13
CA GLU A 36 4.58 0.81 -7.17
C GLU A 36 3.93 2.19 -7.09
N THR A 37 3.06 2.37 -6.10
CA THR A 37 2.56 3.70 -5.80
C THR A 37 3.71 4.46 -5.19
N GLU A 38 4.19 5.46 -5.88
CA GLU A 38 5.20 6.35 -5.35
C GLU A 38 4.53 7.38 -4.46
N TYR A 39 5.22 7.74 -3.38
CA TYR A 39 4.72 8.73 -2.43
C TYR A 39 5.66 9.92 -2.41
N LYS A 40 5.06 11.10 -2.41
CA LYS A 40 5.76 12.37 -2.24
C LYS A 40 5.53 12.86 -0.83
N THR A 41 6.57 13.31 -0.16
CA THR A 41 6.45 13.93 1.16
C THR A 41 6.26 15.43 0.99
N ILE A 42 5.22 15.96 1.60
CA ILE A 42 5.02 17.41 1.68
C ILE A 42 4.93 17.83 3.14
N TYR A 43 5.16 19.10 3.38
CA TYR A 43 5.01 19.71 4.69
C TYR A 43 3.83 20.65 4.66
N VAL A 44 2.99 20.58 5.71
CA VAL A 44 1.82 21.43 5.82
C VAL A 44 2.25 22.87 6.08
N SER A 45 1.79 23.79 5.25
CA SER A 45 2.02 25.21 5.43
C SER A 45 0.96 25.82 6.35
N GLN A 46 1.29 26.95 6.95
CA GLN A 46 0.34 27.66 7.81
C GLN A 46 -0.95 27.98 7.04
N GLY A 47 -2.08 27.62 7.61
CA GLY A 47 -3.38 27.85 7.00
C GLY A 47 -3.84 26.74 6.05
N ASP A 48 -3.02 25.74 5.77
CA ASP A 48 -3.40 24.62 4.93
C ASP A 48 -4.31 23.67 5.68
N THR A 49 -5.29 23.14 4.96
CA THR A 49 -6.20 22.10 5.46
C THR A 49 -6.14 20.92 4.51
N LEU A 50 -6.63 19.76 4.95
CA LEU A 50 -6.73 18.62 4.05
C LEU A 50 -7.60 18.94 2.83
N TRP A 51 -8.60 19.79 2.99
CA TRP A 51 -9.44 20.24 1.89
C TRP A 51 -8.61 20.97 0.83
N THR A 52 -7.80 21.95 1.24
CA THR A 52 -6.97 22.72 0.31
C THR A 52 -5.94 21.84 -0.38
N ILE A 53 -5.31 20.94 0.38
CA ILE A 53 -4.33 19.99 -0.16
C ILE A 53 -5.01 19.03 -1.15
N ALA A 54 -6.18 18.49 -0.79
CA ALA A 54 -6.90 17.58 -1.65
C ALA A 54 -7.36 18.26 -2.94
N LYS A 55 -7.83 19.48 -2.84
CA LYS A 55 -8.28 20.25 -4.00
C LYS A 55 -7.14 20.56 -4.96
N LEU A 56 -5.97 20.88 -4.42
CA LEU A 56 -4.76 21.12 -5.21
C LEU A 56 -4.34 19.82 -5.93
N ASN A 57 -4.37 18.69 -5.23
CA ASN A 57 -4.00 17.42 -5.80
C ASN A 57 -5.02 16.91 -6.83
N GLN A 58 -6.27 17.25 -6.67
CA GLN A 58 -7.30 16.92 -7.67
C GLN A 58 -6.94 17.49 -9.03
N THR A 59 -6.36 18.67 -9.05
CA THR A 59 -6.01 19.37 -10.29
C THR A 59 -4.62 19.01 -10.80
N ASN A 60 -3.64 18.92 -9.89
CA ASN A 60 -2.21 18.86 -10.25
C ASN A 60 -1.59 17.47 -10.12
N ASN A 61 -2.29 16.52 -9.50
CA ASN A 61 -1.76 15.19 -9.26
C ASN A 61 -2.48 14.18 -10.15
N ALA A 62 -1.74 13.54 -11.04
CA ALA A 62 -2.30 12.56 -11.97
C ALA A 62 -2.95 11.38 -11.23
N TYR A 63 -2.44 11.02 -10.05
CA TYR A 63 -3.01 9.94 -9.24
C TYR A 63 -4.46 10.25 -8.82
N TYR A 64 -4.75 11.51 -8.51
CA TYR A 64 -6.07 11.95 -8.04
C TYR A 64 -6.87 12.66 -9.11
N LYS A 65 -6.41 12.67 -10.33
CA LYS A 65 -7.14 13.33 -11.42
C LYS A 65 -8.54 12.74 -11.54
N ASP A 66 -9.54 13.61 -11.62
CA ASP A 66 -10.97 13.24 -11.73
C ASP A 66 -11.54 12.51 -10.50
N LYS A 67 -10.83 12.53 -9.38
CA LYS A 67 -11.35 12.00 -8.12
C LYS A 67 -12.06 13.10 -7.33
N ASP A 68 -13.09 12.70 -6.58
CA ASP A 68 -13.79 13.62 -5.70
C ASP A 68 -12.85 14.07 -4.56
N VAL A 69 -12.96 15.34 -4.17
CA VAL A 69 -12.17 15.91 -3.07
C VAL A 69 -12.37 15.10 -1.79
N ARG A 70 -13.58 14.68 -1.49
CA ARG A 70 -13.86 13.85 -0.31
C ARG A 70 -13.14 12.52 -0.36
N TYR A 71 -13.08 11.90 -1.53
CA TYR A 71 -12.34 10.67 -1.73
C TYR A 71 -10.84 10.90 -1.45
N ILE A 72 -10.29 11.99 -1.95
CA ILE A 72 -8.89 12.34 -1.74
C ILE A 72 -8.60 12.56 -0.26
N ILE A 73 -9.45 13.29 0.44
CA ILE A 73 -9.30 13.53 1.88
C ILE A 73 -9.30 12.22 2.66
N ASN A 74 -10.25 11.34 2.38
CA ASN A 74 -10.34 10.04 3.06
C ASN A 74 -9.10 9.18 2.77
N ASP A 75 -8.63 9.22 1.54
CA ASP A 75 -7.44 8.47 1.14
C ASP A 75 -6.19 8.99 1.87
N LEU A 76 -6.02 10.30 1.95
CA LEU A 76 -4.91 10.93 2.67
C LEU A 76 -4.94 10.60 4.17
N ILE A 77 -6.12 10.59 4.76
CA ILE A 77 -6.29 10.21 6.17
C ILE A 77 -5.81 8.78 6.39
N LYS A 78 -6.19 7.86 5.51
CA LYS A 78 -5.78 6.46 5.60
C LYS A 78 -4.27 6.28 5.40
N ILE A 79 -3.73 6.91 4.38
CA ILE A 79 -2.30 6.79 4.05
C ILE A 79 -1.42 7.31 5.18
N ASN A 80 -1.84 8.40 5.82
CA ASN A 80 -1.06 9.06 6.87
C ASN A 80 -1.47 8.65 8.29
N ASN A 81 -2.37 7.69 8.45
CA ASN A 81 -2.87 7.22 9.74
C ASN A 81 -3.40 8.36 10.61
N LEU A 82 -4.14 9.27 10.02
CA LEU A 82 -4.72 10.40 10.73
C LEU A 82 -6.02 9.97 11.41
N ASN A 83 -6.29 10.54 12.59
CA ASN A 83 -7.53 10.27 13.31
C ASN A 83 -8.70 11.07 12.75
N ASN A 84 -8.41 12.22 12.15
CA ASN A 84 -9.40 13.13 11.58
C ASN A 84 -8.73 13.98 10.50
N SER A 85 -9.49 14.95 9.98
CA SER A 85 -9.00 15.84 8.94
C SER A 85 -8.12 16.98 9.45
N ASN A 86 -7.85 17.05 10.74
CA ASN A 86 -7.04 18.11 11.32
C ASN A 86 -5.57 17.84 11.11
N ILE A 87 -4.86 18.82 10.59
CA ILE A 87 -3.42 18.76 10.36
C ILE A 87 -2.77 20.00 10.96
N ASN A 88 -1.51 19.87 11.31
CA ASN A 88 -0.74 20.94 11.94
C ASN A 88 0.30 21.49 10.97
N THR A 89 0.65 22.75 11.15
CA THR A 89 1.73 23.37 10.37
C THR A 89 3.02 22.57 10.54
N ASP A 90 3.78 22.42 9.45
CA ASP A 90 5.01 21.65 9.37
C ASP A 90 4.83 20.14 9.58
N GLN A 91 3.60 19.64 9.63
CA GLN A 91 3.36 18.21 9.66
C GLN A 91 3.73 17.58 8.32
N GLU A 92 4.40 16.43 8.38
CA GLU A 92 4.69 15.64 7.18
C GLU A 92 3.46 14.91 6.71
N LEU A 93 3.19 14.99 5.42
CA LEU A 93 2.13 14.23 4.77
C LEU A 93 2.70 13.48 3.59
N LEU A 94 2.32 12.22 3.47
CA LEU A 94 2.61 11.41 2.30
C LEU A 94 1.47 11.57 1.30
N ILE A 95 1.81 11.94 0.08
CA ILE A 95 0.84 12.11 -1.01
C ILE A 95 1.19 11.07 -2.07
N PRO A 96 0.26 10.18 -2.44
CA PRO A 96 0.52 9.22 -3.50
C PRO A 96 0.64 9.95 -4.84
N VAL A 97 1.64 9.57 -5.61
CA VAL A 97 1.87 10.08 -6.96
C VAL A 97 2.15 8.88 -7.87
N ILE A 98 1.86 9.04 -9.14
CA ILE A 98 2.15 7.97 -10.11
C ILE A 98 3.61 8.06 -10.55
#